data_ba838a0579b48da5b56efba09c5f0ab0
#
_entry.id   ba838a0579b48da5b56efba09c5f0ab0
#
_cell.length_a   1.000
_cell.length_b   1.000
_cell.length_c   1.000
_cell.angle_alpha   90.00
_cell.angle_beta   90.00
_cell.angle_gamma   90.00
#
_symmetry.space_group_name_H-M   'P 1'
#
loop_
_entity.id
_entity.type
_entity.pdbx_description
1 polymer ?
#
loop_
_entity_poly.entity_id
_entity_poly.type
_entity_poly.pdbx_seq_one_letter_code
_entity_poly.pdbx_strand_id
1 'polypeptide(L)'
;MPPSLPRRRRSWRWKLRLRLLAAAVSCLMLALYSCTLDLPSVLRPWTRSPDPPPPLTVLLWWEPFGKRRRMGDCQQLFNISGCSVTTNRTAREAADAILFHHRDLADATLLPRGSRPPAQRWVWMNFESPSHSHWLGGVEGVFNWTMSYQTDSDIFVPYGRLLPRRRAGPVRLPRKRSLLAWVISNWDEEHARVQYFRALSRYVHVDVYGRYGLPLREDSVVRTVADYKFYLAFENSQHKDYITEKLWRNALLASAVPVVLGPSRANYERFIPANSFIHVDDFSSPRKLAAYLRFLDRNGPLYRKYFAWKKRYTSHVTRFWDEHYCTVCQALRAAGDQPRIVADLGPWYDS
;
A
#
# COMPACT_ATOMS: atom_id res chain seq x y z
N MET A 1 -7.77 35.15 -99.65
CA MET A 1 -8.27 34.17 -98.67
C MET A 1 -7.69 34.50 -97.32
N PRO A 2 -8.49 34.93 -96.35
CA PRO A 2 -7.99 35.21 -95.01
C PRO A 2 -8.13 33.98 -94.06
N PRO A 3 -7.22 33.80 -93.08
CA PRO A 3 -7.22 32.70 -92.16
C PRO A 3 -8.17 32.90 -91.00
N SER A 4 -8.77 31.83 -90.53
CA SER A 4 -9.72 31.73 -89.47
C SER A 4 -9.05 31.90 -88.05
N LEU A 5 -9.62 32.70 -87.17
CA LEU A 5 -9.19 32.89 -85.80
C LEU A 5 -9.74 31.81 -84.85
N PRO A 6 -9.01 31.39 -83.83
CA PRO A 6 -9.42 30.29 -82.91
C PRO A 6 -10.35 30.70 -81.82
N ARG A 7 -11.43 29.92 -81.62
CA ARG A 7 -12.37 29.94 -80.45
C ARG A 7 -11.71 29.39 -79.19
N ARG A 8 -11.01 30.22 -78.42
CA ARG A 8 -10.40 29.76 -77.16
C ARG A 8 -10.79 30.49 -75.87
N ARG A 9 -11.86 31.29 -75.85
CA ARG A 9 -12.24 32.09 -74.65
C ARG A 9 -13.41 31.55 -73.82
N ARG A 10 -14.17 30.53 -74.28
CA ARG A 10 -15.35 30.04 -73.52
C ARG A 10 -15.03 29.00 -72.45
N SER A 11 -13.94 28.23 -72.55
CA SER A 11 -13.63 27.16 -71.60
C SER A 11 -13.00 27.65 -70.31
N TRP A 12 -12.36 28.82 -70.30
CA TRP A 12 -11.66 29.32 -69.10
C TRP A 12 -12.66 29.89 -68.04
N ARG A 13 -13.71 30.58 -68.51
CA ARG A 13 -14.78 31.12 -67.63
C ARG A 13 -15.59 30.02 -66.99
N TRP A 14 -15.76 28.89 -67.64
CA TRP A 14 -16.51 27.76 -67.09
C TRP A 14 -15.68 27.05 -66.00
N LYS A 15 -14.41 26.84 -66.22
CA LYS A 15 -13.47 26.27 -65.24
C LYS A 15 -13.32 27.20 -64.02
N LEU A 16 -13.30 28.48 -64.20
CA LEU A 16 -13.24 29.47 -63.12
C LEU A 16 -14.52 29.44 -62.28
N ARG A 17 -15.68 29.39 -62.92
CA ARG A 17 -17.00 29.29 -62.23
C ARG A 17 -17.12 28.00 -61.43
N LEU A 18 -16.65 26.85 -61.95
CA LEU A 18 -16.64 25.58 -61.26
C LEU A 18 -15.68 25.60 -60.04
N ARG A 19 -14.54 26.24 -60.18
CA ARG A 19 -13.60 26.38 -59.04
C ARG A 19 -14.17 27.31 -57.93
N LEU A 20 -14.84 28.38 -58.29
CA LEU A 20 -15.49 29.28 -57.36
C LEU A 20 -16.69 28.61 -56.65
N LEU A 21 -17.47 27.80 -57.39
CA LEU A 21 -18.56 27.01 -56.81
C LEU A 21 -18.03 25.93 -55.85
N ALA A 22 -16.97 25.24 -56.22
CA ALA A 22 -16.30 24.23 -55.37
C ALA A 22 -15.75 24.88 -54.08
N ALA A 23 -15.11 26.07 -54.20
CA ALA A 23 -14.61 26.81 -53.05
C ALA A 23 -15.74 27.27 -52.12
N ALA A 24 -16.85 27.79 -52.69
CA ALA A 24 -18.02 28.21 -51.95
C ALA A 24 -18.70 27.04 -51.19
N VAL A 25 -18.83 25.88 -51.85
CA VAL A 25 -19.32 24.63 -51.21
C VAL A 25 -18.38 24.16 -50.08
N SER A 26 -17.07 24.22 -50.30
CA SER A 26 -16.11 23.86 -49.24
C SER A 26 -16.14 24.81 -48.06
N CYS A 27 -16.28 26.11 -48.28
CA CYS A 27 -16.47 27.12 -47.23
C CYS A 27 -17.78 26.91 -46.49
N LEU A 28 -18.87 26.56 -47.19
CA LEU A 28 -20.16 26.27 -46.56
C LEU A 28 -20.12 25.02 -45.73
N MET A 29 -19.44 23.96 -46.21
CA MET A 29 -19.24 22.74 -45.44
C MET A 29 -18.34 22.92 -44.22
N LEU A 30 -17.28 23.75 -44.32
CA LEU A 30 -16.46 24.14 -43.19
C LEU A 30 -17.22 24.98 -42.17
N ALA A 31 -18.07 25.92 -42.63
CA ALA A 31 -18.93 26.71 -41.75
C ALA A 31 -19.97 25.83 -41.03
N LEU A 32 -20.62 24.91 -41.76
CA LEU A 32 -21.54 23.93 -41.15
C LEU A 32 -20.82 23.00 -40.18
N TYR A 33 -19.60 22.55 -40.48
CA TYR A 33 -18.78 21.73 -39.58
C TYR A 33 -18.37 22.53 -38.34
N SER A 34 -18.01 23.81 -38.46
CA SER A 34 -17.73 24.67 -37.31
C SER A 34 -18.98 24.93 -36.47
N CYS A 35 -20.16 25.13 -37.08
CA CYS A 35 -21.43 25.27 -36.36
C CYS A 35 -21.87 23.98 -35.64
N THR A 36 -21.46 22.81 -36.13
CA THR A 36 -21.74 21.53 -35.41
C THR A 36 -20.80 21.30 -34.26
N LEU A 37 -19.62 21.95 -34.23
CA LEU A 37 -18.68 21.89 -33.10
C LEU A 37 -18.98 22.89 -32.00
N ASP A 38 -19.72 23.99 -32.30
CA ASP A 38 -20.15 25.01 -31.36
C ASP A 38 -21.64 24.89 -31.00
N LEU A 39 -22.14 23.66 -30.76
CA LEU A 39 -23.37 23.52 -29.98
C LEU A 39 -23.05 24.00 -28.55
N PRO A 40 -23.76 25.09 -28.11
CA PRO A 40 -23.47 25.63 -26.78
C PRO A 40 -23.66 24.52 -25.76
N SER A 41 -22.70 24.43 -24.83
CA SER A 41 -22.68 23.56 -23.66
C SER A 41 -23.91 23.69 -22.72
N VAL A 42 -24.93 24.42 -23.14
CA VAL A 42 -26.18 24.74 -22.44
C VAL A 42 -27.15 23.54 -22.40
N LEU A 43 -26.93 22.49 -23.18
CA LEU A 43 -27.79 21.28 -23.19
C LEU A 43 -27.09 20.01 -22.71
N ARG A 44 -25.95 20.12 -22.01
CA ARG A 44 -25.60 19.00 -21.15
C ARG A 44 -26.65 18.96 -20.04
N PRO A 45 -27.45 17.89 -19.93
CA PRO A 45 -28.25 17.73 -18.74
C PRO A 45 -27.27 17.88 -17.58
N TRP A 46 -27.59 18.74 -16.62
CA TRP A 46 -26.90 18.76 -15.33
C TRP A 46 -26.96 17.31 -14.80
N THR A 47 -25.95 16.52 -15.11
CA THR A 47 -25.75 15.29 -14.39
C THR A 47 -25.45 15.77 -12.98
N ARG A 48 -26.49 15.69 -12.13
CA ARG A 48 -26.34 15.86 -10.70
C ARG A 48 -25.05 15.15 -10.34
N SER A 49 -24.12 15.86 -9.70
CA SER A 49 -23.02 15.16 -9.01
C SER A 49 -23.65 13.99 -8.28
N PRO A 50 -23.18 12.77 -8.48
CA PRO A 50 -23.75 11.63 -7.75
C PRO A 50 -23.88 12.06 -6.30
N ASP A 51 -25.07 11.88 -5.72
CA ASP A 51 -25.29 12.23 -4.33
C ASP A 51 -24.17 11.63 -3.49
N PRO A 52 -23.67 12.34 -2.49
CA PRO A 52 -22.60 11.81 -1.65
C PRO A 52 -23.05 10.45 -1.11
N PRO A 53 -22.16 9.45 -1.11
CA PRO A 53 -22.51 8.13 -0.61
C PRO A 53 -23.05 8.25 0.82
N PRO A 54 -24.00 7.40 1.23
CA PRO A 54 -24.57 7.46 2.56
C PRO A 54 -23.43 7.38 3.62
N PRO A 55 -23.55 8.13 4.72
CA PRO A 55 -22.54 8.10 5.78
C PRO A 55 -22.49 6.71 6.40
N LEU A 56 -21.28 6.21 6.62
CA LEU A 56 -21.00 4.95 7.27
C LEU A 56 -20.38 5.19 8.64
N THR A 57 -20.78 4.39 9.63
CA THR A 57 -20.24 4.44 10.98
C THR A 57 -19.48 3.15 11.30
N VAL A 58 -18.21 3.30 11.64
CA VAL A 58 -17.31 2.22 12.08
C VAL A 58 -17.06 2.38 13.57
N LEU A 59 -17.45 1.39 14.37
CA LEU A 59 -17.24 1.37 15.81
C LEU A 59 -15.99 0.54 16.13
N LEU A 60 -15.02 1.13 16.82
CA LEU A 60 -13.94 0.38 17.47
C LEU A 60 -14.43 -0.12 18.81
N TRP A 61 -14.50 -1.45 18.97
CA TRP A 61 -14.93 -2.03 20.25
C TRP A 61 -13.90 -1.81 21.36
N TRP A 62 -12.62 -1.90 21.01
CA TRP A 62 -11.48 -1.47 21.82
C TRP A 62 -10.53 -0.61 21.01
N GLU A 63 -9.93 0.36 21.65
CA GLU A 63 -8.75 1.03 21.08
C GLU A 63 -7.53 0.11 21.21
N PRO A 64 -6.78 -0.13 20.13
CA PRO A 64 -5.67 -1.07 20.14
C PRO A 64 -4.66 -0.82 21.27
N PHE A 65 -4.37 -1.86 22.03
CA PHE A 65 -3.52 -1.86 23.22
C PHE A 65 -4.04 -0.95 24.35
N GLY A 66 -5.34 -0.68 24.40
CA GLY A 66 -5.95 0.22 25.40
C GLY A 66 -5.49 1.68 25.31
N LYS A 67 -4.83 2.08 24.21
CA LYS A 67 -4.27 3.43 24.05
C LYS A 67 -5.24 4.33 23.32
N ARG A 68 -5.80 5.32 24.03
CA ARG A 68 -6.63 6.37 23.41
C ARG A 68 -5.83 7.16 22.38
N ARG A 69 -6.42 7.33 21.20
CA ARG A 69 -5.84 8.08 20.11
C ARG A 69 -6.86 9.04 19.51
N ARG A 70 -6.38 10.20 19.07
CA ARG A 70 -7.20 11.06 18.24
C ARG A 70 -7.34 10.38 16.87
N MET A 71 -8.57 10.13 16.47
CA MET A 71 -8.88 9.56 15.17
C MET A 71 -8.69 10.61 14.07
N GLY A 72 -8.06 10.20 12.99
CA GLY A 72 -7.92 11.03 11.81
C GLY A 72 -9.21 11.07 11.01
N ASP A 73 -9.43 12.17 10.30
CA ASP A 73 -10.53 12.31 9.36
C ASP A 73 -10.24 11.54 8.07
N CYS A 74 -11.09 10.57 7.73
CA CYS A 74 -10.90 9.71 6.57
C CYS A 74 -10.95 10.46 5.24
N GLN A 75 -11.77 11.53 5.15
CA GLN A 75 -11.83 12.38 3.98
C GLN A 75 -10.52 13.16 3.78
N GLN A 76 -10.00 13.77 4.85
CA GLN A 76 -8.78 14.57 4.78
C GLN A 76 -7.53 13.71 4.53
N LEU A 77 -7.46 12.54 5.17
CA LEU A 77 -6.26 11.69 5.12
C LEU A 77 -6.19 10.81 3.87
N PHE A 78 -7.33 10.29 3.41
CA PHE A 78 -7.40 9.23 2.40
C PHE A 78 -8.41 9.50 1.29
N ASN A 79 -9.07 10.66 1.29
CA ASN A 79 -10.14 11.01 0.35
C ASN A 79 -11.32 10.02 0.38
N ILE A 80 -11.66 9.52 1.58
CA ILE A 80 -12.78 8.61 1.82
C ILE A 80 -13.89 9.41 2.49
N SER A 81 -14.88 9.89 1.69
CA SER A 81 -15.99 10.70 2.18
C SER A 81 -17.01 9.88 2.96
N GLY A 82 -17.79 10.52 3.84
CA GLY A 82 -18.89 9.89 4.56
C GLY A 82 -18.49 8.66 5.39
N CYS A 83 -17.31 8.68 6.02
CA CYS A 83 -16.80 7.63 6.89
C CYS A 83 -16.57 8.21 8.28
N SER A 84 -17.33 7.77 9.26
CA SER A 84 -17.21 8.16 10.67
C SER A 84 -16.65 6.99 11.49
N VAL A 85 -15.58 7.24 12.24
CA VAL A 85 -14.97 6.26 13.13
C VAL A 85 -15.18 6.71 14.58
N THR A 86 -15.68 5.82 15.43
CA THR A 86 -16.01 6.14 16.82
C THR A 86 -15.62 5.02 17.79
N THR A 87 -15.36 5.36 19.04
CA THR A 87 -15.19 4.42 20.16
C THR A 87 -16.39 4.44 21.12
N ASN A 88 -17.39 5.29 20.81
CA ASN A 88 -18.58 5.41 21.64
C ASN A 88 -19.49 4.18 21.42
N ARG A 89 -19.54 3.30 22.41
CA ARG A 89 -20.33 2.06 22.37
C ARG A 89 -21.84 2.26 22.30
N THR A 90 -22.35 3.46 22.54
CA THR A 90 -23.79 3.75 22.34
C THR A 90 -24.15 3.72 20.85
N ALA A 91 -23.19 3.88 19.95
CA ALA A 91 -23.39 3.75 18.52
C ALA A 91 -23.50 2.28 18.03
N ARG A 92 -23.40 1.28 18.92
CA ARG A 92 -23.34 -0.15 18.58
C ARG A 92 -24.43 -0.58 17.60
N GLU A 93 -25.67 -0.22 17.87
CA GLU A 93 -26.80 -0.68 17.06
C GLU A 93 -26.91 0.03 15.72
N ALA A 94 -26.39 1.25 15.63
CA ALA A 94 -26.40 2.08 14.44
C ALA A 94 -25.11 1.93 13.59
N ALA A 95 -24.08 1.25 14.11
CA ALA A 95 -22.82 1.08 13.41
C ALA A 95 -22.96 0.07 12.27
N ASP A 96 -22.42 0.42 11.08
CA ASP A 96 -22.36 -0.46 9.92
C ASP A 96 -21.31 -1.57 10.09
N ALA A 97 -20.21 -1.25 10.80
CA ALA A 97 -19.23 -2.26 11.19
C ALA A 97 -18.72 -2.03 12.62
N ILE A 98 -18.36 -3.14 13.28
CA ILE A 98 -17.64 -3.12 14.56
C ILE A 98 -16.30 -3.82 14.38
N LEU A 99 -15.21 -3.14 14.76
CA LEU A 99 -13.85 -3.67 14.71
C LEU A 99 -13.43 -4.22 16.07
N PHE A 100 -12.86 -5.42 16.05
CA PHE A 100 -12.35 -6.10 17.22
C PHE A 100 -10.85 -6.37 17.04
N HIS A 101 -10.02 -5.63 17.79
CA HIS A 101 -8.58 -5.84 17.76
C HIS A 101 -8.22 -7.09 18.56
N HIS A 102 -7.59 -8.06 17.90
CA HIS A 102 -7.32 -9.39 18.46
C HIS A 102 -6.57 -9.36 19.79
N ARG A 103 -5.54 -8.52 19.91
CA ARG A 103 -4.73 -8.41 21.15
C ARG A 103 -5.53 -7.97 22.38
N ASP A 104 -6.65 -7.28 22.19
CA ASP A 104 -7.52 -6.81 23.26
C ASP A 104 -8.72 -7.76 23.48
N LEU A 105 -8.86 -8.80 22.64
CA LEU A 105 -9.85 -9.87 22.74
C LEU A 105 -9.24 -11.05 23.49
N ALA A 106 -9.35 -11.05 24.83
CA ALA A 106 -8.81 -12.13 25.66
C ALA A 106 -9.69 -13.41 25.61
N ASP A 107 -11.00 -13.23 25.45
CA ASP A 107 -11.97 -14.32 25.30
C ASP A 107 -13.30 -13.82 24.68
N ALA A 108 -14.14 -14.75 24.23
CA ALA A 108 -15.43 -14.44 23.60
C ALA A 108 -16.44 -13.72 24.52
N THR A 109 -16.26 -13.79 25.84
CA THR A 109 -17.18 -13.15 26.80
C THR A 109 -17.07 -11.63 26.78
N LEU A 110 -15.98 -11.08 26.22
CA LEU A 110 -15.74 -9.66 26.05
C LEU A 110 -16.47 -9.06 24.83
N LEU A 111 -17.03 -9.89 23.97
CA LEU A 111 -17.81 -9.47 22.81
C LEU A 111 -19.16 -8.85 23.23
N PRO A 112 -19.77 -8.00 22.38
CA PRO A 112 -21.07 -7.44 22.67
C PRO A 112 -22.13 -8.53 22.85
N ARG A 113 -22.91 -8.43 23.92
CA ARG A 113 -24.05 -9.32 24.19
C ARG A 113 -25.32 -8.80 23.50
N GLY A 114 -26.25 -9.71 23.19
CA GLY A 114 -27.54 -9.39 22.58
C GLY A 114 -27.55 -9.52 21.04
N SER A 115 -28.68 -9.13 20.43
CA SER A 115 -28.87 -9.22 18.99
C SER A 115 -27.90 -8.33 18.21
N ARG A 116 -27.49 -8.79 17.06
CA ARG A 116 -26.69 -8.05 16.07
C ARG A 116 -27.59 -7.67 14.89
N PRO A 117 -27.60 -6.39 14.47
CA PRO A 117 -28.30 -6.01 13.25
C PRO A 117 -27.82 -6.85 12.05
N PRO A 118 -28.71 -7.40 11.21
CA PRO A 118 -28.32 -8.33 10.14
C PRO A 118 -27.30 -7.74 9.13
N ALA A 119 -27.39 -6.45 8.84
CA ALA A 119 -26.49 -5.75 7.93
C ALA A 119 -25.14 -5.41 8.56
N GLN A 120 -25.02 -5.41 9.90
CA GLN A 120 -23.82 -5.02 10.62
C GLN A 120 -22.68 -6.04 10.41
N ARG A 121 -21.50 -5.57 10.04
CA ARG A 121 -20.30 -6.40 9.87
C ARG A 121 -19.41 -6.37 11.11
N TRP A 122 -19.15 -7.53 11.68
CA TRP A 122 -18.12 -7.68 12.72
C TRP A 122 -16.83 -8.08 12.07
N VAL A 123 -15.79 -7.25 12.28
CA VAL A 123 -14.49 -7.39 11.63
C VAL A 123 -13.45 -7.76 12.68
N TRP A 124 -12.87 -8.94 12.55
CA TRP A 124 -11.68 -9.33 13.30
C TRP A 124 -10.46 -8.65 12.69
N MET A 125 -9.67 -7.96 13.53
CA MET A 125 -8.51 -7.19 13.11
C MET A 125 -7.25 -7.65 13.84
N ASN A 126 -6.23 -8.12 13.10
CA ASN A 126 -4.96 -8.55 13.67
C ASN A 126 -3.77 -8.23 12.75
N PHE A 127 -2.70 -7.71 13.35
CA PHE A 127 -1.45 -7.36 12.66
C PHE A 127 -0.22 -7.99 13.31
N GLU A 128 -0.37 -8.79 14.36
CA GLU A 128 0.69 -9.66 14.87
C GLU A 128 0.77 -10.93 14.03
N SER A 129 1.88 -11.65 14.12
CA SER A 129 1.99 -12.94 13.43
C SER A 129 1.16 -14.03 14.13
N PRO A 130 0.85 -15.14 13.45
CA PRO A 130 0.23 -16.31 14.09
C PRO A 130 0.97 -16.77 15.35
N SER A 131 2.28 -16.87 15.32
CA SER A 131 3.10 -17.24 16.50
C SER A 131 2.90 -16.34 17.73
N HIS A 132 2.34 -15.13 17.53
CA HIS A 132 2.08 -14.15 18.60
C HIS A 132 0.60 -13.85 18.76
N SER A 133 -0.27 -14.68 18.18
CA SER A 133 -1.73 -14.52 18.19
C SER A 133 -2.37 -15.78 18.79
N HIS A 134 -2.48 -15.79 20.11
CA HIS A 134 -3.09 -16.89 20.84
C HIS A 134 -4.62 -16.68 20.91
N TRP A 135 -5.37 -17.74 21.26
CA TRP A 135 -6.82 -17.68 21.49
C TRP A 135 -7.68 -17.41 20.25
N LEU A 136 -7.35 -18.04 19.13
CA LEU A 136 -8.20 -18.02 17.95
C LEU A 136 -9.33 -19.06 18.01
N GLY A 137 -9.24 -20.04 18.92
CA GLY A 137 -10.32 -20.96 19.23
C GLY A 137 -11.41 -20.29 20.07
N GLY A 138 -12.68 -20.64 19.83
CA GLY A 138 -13.84 -20.12 20.57
C GLY A 138 -14.43 -18.82 20.00
N VAL A 139 -13.94 -18.36 18.86
CA VAL A 139 -14.48 -17.22 18.10
C VAL A 139 -14.81 -17.61 16.65
N GLU A 140 -14.87 -18.90 16.36
CA GLU A 140 -15.29 -19.45 15.07
C GLU A 140 -16.75 -19.06 14.78
N GLY A 141 -17.00 -18.62 13.57
CA GLY A 141 -18.35 -18.20 13.16
C GLY A 141 -18.84 -16.89 13.76
N VAL A 142 -18.02 -16.18 14.55
CA VAL A 142 -18.39 -14.93 15.20
C VAL A 142 -18.25 -13.74 14.25
N PHE A 143 -17.17 -13.69 13.49
CA PHE A 143 -16.83 -12.54 12.64
C PHE A 143 -17.34 -12.73 11.21
N ASN A 144 -17.68 -11.61 10.58
CA ASN A 144 -18.08 -11.58 9.18
C ASN A 144 -16.86 -11.43 8.26
N TRP A 145 -15.88 -10.63 8.68
CA TRP A 145 -14.70 -10.29 7.90
C TRP A 145 -13.43 -10.36 8.74
N THR A 146 -12.36 -10.66 8.03
CA THR A 146 -11.00 -10.56 8.53
C THR A 146 -10.33 -9.27 8.01
N MET A 147 -9.53 -8.63 8.85
CA MET A 147 -8.64 -7.54 8.47
C MET A 147 -7.23 -7.84 8.96
N SER A 148 -6.30 -8.03 8.04
CA SER A 148 -4.90 -8.26 8.39
C SER A 148 -3.93 -7.89 7.26
N TYR A 149 -2.65 -8.17 7.47
CA TYR A 149 -1.58 -8.06 6.48
C TYR A 149 -1.57 -9.22 5.47
N GLN A 150 -2.32 -10.30 5.69
CA GLN A 150 -2.42 -11.44 4.76
C GLN A 150 -3.23 -11.04 3.53
N THR A 151 -2.76 -11.42 2.34
CA THR A 151 -3.36 -11.02 1.06
C THR A 151 -4.74 -11.61 0.81
N ASP A 152 -5.11 -12.65 1.53
CA ASP A 152 -6.40 -13.33 1.47
C ASP A 152 -7.38 -12.88 2.57
N SER A 153 -7.05 -11.84 3.34
CA SER A 153 -7.99 -11.16 4.22
C SER A 153 -9.12 -10.49 3.44
N ASP A 154 -10.31 -10.43 4.02
CA ASP A 154 -11.42 -9.67 3.43
C ASP A 154 -11.08 -8.19 3.27
N ILE A 155 -10.34 -7.65 4.23
CA ILE A 155 -9.81 -6.30 4.21
C ILE A 155 -8.29 -6.40 4.34
N PHE A 156 -7.62 -6.41 3.20
CA PHE A 156 -6.16 -6.46 3.13
C PHE A 156 -5.54 -5.10 3.43
N VAL A 157 -4.80 -5.00 4.54
CA VAL A 157 -4.06 -3.79 4.91
C VAL A 157 -2.63 -4.17 5.28
N PRO A 158 -1.69 -4.18 4.33
CA PRO A 158 -0.28 -4.50 4.61
C PRO A 158 0.39 -3.37 5.41
N TYR A 159 1.53 -3.66 6.04
CA TYR A 159 2.36 -2.65 6.72
C TYR A 159 2.93 -1.56 5.79
N GLY A 160 2.88 -1.81 4.49
CA GLY A 160 3.28 -0.86 3.47
C GLY A 160 3.09 -1.45 2.07
N ARG A 161 3.29 -0.61 1.07
CA ARG A 161 3.20 -0.99 -0.35
C ARG A 161 4.03 -0.06 -1.22
N LEU A 162 4.33 -0.51 -2.43
CA LEU A 162 4.94 0.35 -3.44
C LEU A 162 3.85 1.06 -4.25
N LEU A 163 3.92 2.39 -4.29
CA LEU A 163 3.03 3.21 -5.11
C LEU A 163 3.74 3.64 -6.38
N PRO A 164 3.11 3.51 -7.56
CA PRO A 164 3.67 4.00 -8.80
C PRO A 164 3.93 5.51 -8.74
N ARG A 165 5.06 5.95 -9.27
CA ARG A 165 5.33 7.38 -9.47
C ARG A 165 4.65 7.87 -10.73
N ARG A 166 4.03 9.03 -10.69
CA ARG A 166 3.45 9.67 -11.88
C ARG A 166 4.50 9.94 -12.97
N ARG A 167 5.74 10.23 -12.58
CA ARG A 167 6.88 10.43 -13.49
C ARG A 167 8.11 9.72 -12.92
N ALA A 168 8.86 9.05 -13.79
CA ALA A 168 10.18 8.53 -13.42
C ALA A 168 11.12 9.71 -13.08
N GLY A 169 11.93 9.52 -12.04
CA GLY A 169 12.81 10.57 -11.57
C GLY A 169 14.17 10.02 -11.12
N PRO A 170 15.16 10.89 -10.92
CA PRO A 170 16.47 10.48 -10.44
C PRO A 170 16.35 9.89 -9.03
N VAL A 171 17.14 8.86 -8.76
CA VAL A 171 17.23 8.27 -7.44
C VAL A 171 18.31 9.00 -6.65
N ARG A 172 17.88 9.77 -5.65
CA ARG A 172 18.77 10.39 -4.68
C ARG A 172 18.85 9.51 -3.44
N LEU A 173 20.06 9.15 -3.04
CA LEU A 173 20.30 8.36 -1.82
C LEU A 173 20.97 9.26 -0.77
N PRO A 174 20.65 9.09 0.52
CA PRO A 174 21.38 9.73 1.60
C PRO A 174 22.84 9.24 1.61
N ARG A 175 23.73 10.07 2.15
CA ARG A 175 25.15 9.69 2.34
C ARG A 175 25.20 8.53 3.34
N LYS A 176 25.83 7.43 2.94
CA LYS A 176 26.03 6.26 3.78
C LYS A 176 27.36 6.37 4.53
N ARG A 177 27.32 6.22 5.86
CA ARG A 177 28.48 6.36 6.77
C ARG A 177 28.92 5.04 7.34
N SER A 178 27.99 4.09 7.47
CA SER A 178 28.21 2.80 8.10
C SER A 178 27.63 1.66 7.23
N LEU A 179 28.03 0.42 7.55
CA LEU A 179 27.72 -0.73 6.72
C LEU A 179 26.34 -1.31 7.04
N LEU A 180 26.11 -1.76 8.27
CA LEU A 180 24.98 -2.62 8.62
C LEU A 180 24.42 -2.24 9.99
N ALA A 181 23.13 -1.99 10.04
CA ALA A 181 22.39 -1.71 11.28
C ALA A 181 21.27 -2.74 11.52
N TRP A 182 20.93 -2.89 12.78
CA TRP A 182 19.76 -3.63 13.25
C TRP A 182 19.06 -2.86 14.37
N VAL A 183 17.74 -2.72 14.29
CA VAL A 183 16.93 -2.15 15.36
C VAL A 183 16.05 -3.23 15.94
N ILE A 184 16.19 -3.50 17.24
CA ILE A 184 15.47 -4.57 17.93
C ILE A 184 15.04 -4.10 19.33
N SER A 185 13.76 -4.34 19.68
CA SER A 185 13.20 -4.00 20.99
C SER A 185 12.79 -5.23 21.81
N ASN A 186 12.52 -6.36 21.14
CA ASN A 186 12.21 -7.64 21.78
C ASN A 186 13.33 -8.63 21.46
N TRP A 187 14.25 -8.77 22.40
CA TRP A 187 15.40 -9.67 22.31
C TRP A 187 15.06 -10.99 23.01
N ASP A 188 15.18 -12.08 22.26
CA ASP A 188 14.97 -13.43 22.74
C ASP A 188 15.95 -14.33 21.99
N GLU A 189 16.81 -15.05 22.72
CA GLU A 189 17.87 -15.89 22.14
C GLU A 189 17.30 -17.08 21.35
N GLU A 190 16.08 -17.51 21.65
CA GLU A 190 15.41 -18.60 20.94
C GLU A 190 14.83 -18.15 19.58
N HIS A 191 14.67 -16.84 19.37
CA HIS A 191 14.19 -16.35 18.10
C HIS A 191 15.20 -16.54 16.97
N ALA A 192 14.78 -17.12 15.86
CA ALA A 192 15.61 -17.36 14.68
C ALA A 192 16.39 -16.11 14.23
N ARG A 193 15.79 -14.92 14.35
CA ARG A 193 16.43 -13.64 14.01
C ARG A 193 17.63 -13.32 14.90
N VAL A 194 17.59 -13.68 16.19
CA VAL A 194 18.69 -13.45 17.13
C VAL A 194 19.78 -14.47 16.89
N GLN A 195 19.41 -15.74 16.71
CA GLN A 195 20.36 -16.81 16.37
C GLN A 195 21.11 -16.49 15.07
N TYR A 196 20.40 -16.06 14.04
CA TYR A 196 21.02 -15.67 12.77
C TYR A 196 21.95 -14.46 12.94
N PHE A 197 21.51 -13.42 13.69
CA PHE A 197 22.35 -12.29 14.02
C PHE A 197 23.64 -12.70 14.76
N ARG A 198 23.55 -13.57 15.76
CA ARG A 198 24.69 -14.09 16.49
C ARG A 198 25.70 -14.77 15.54
N ALA A 199 25.20 -15.56 14.60
CA ALA A 199 26.04 -16.24 13.61
C ALA A 199 26.66 -15.23 12.60
N LEU A 200 25.90 -14.23 12.14
CA LEU A 200 26.35 -13.22 11.18
C LEU A 200 27.39 -12.27 11.79
N SER A 201 27.18 -11.82 13.02
CA SER A 201 28.04 -10.87 13.71
C SER A 201 29.48 -11.35 13.95
N ARG A 202 29.74 -12.67 13.85
CA ARG A 202 31.10 -13.25 13.85
C ARG A 202 31.89 -12.84 12.61
N TYR A 203 31.22 -12.44 11.52
CA TYR A 203 31.86 -12.17 10.23
C TYR A 203 31.74 -10.73 9.77
N VAL A 204 30.76 -9.96 10.26
CA VAL A 204 30.57 -8.56 9.92
C VAL A 204 30.06 -7.79 11.13
N HIS A 205 30.58 -6.60 11.35
CA HIS A 205 30.10 -5.74 12.42
C HIS A 205 28.68 -5.26 12.12
N VAL A 206 27.80 -5.27 13.12
CA VAL A 206 26.43 -4.82 13.06
C VAL A 206 26.19 -3.84 14.21
N ASP A 207 25.84 -2.61 13.90
CA ASP A 207 25.41 -1.66 14.92
C ASP A 207 23.97 -1.97 15.34
N VAL A 208 23.81 -2.35 16.61
CA VAL A 208 22.50 -2.74 17.17
C VAL A 208 21.90 -1.55 17.91
N TYR A 209 20.66 -1.22 17.57
CA TYR A 209 19.87 -0.14 18.15
C TYR A 209 18.61 -0.66 18.81
N GLY A 210 17.99 0.14 19.65
CA GLY A 210 16.74 -0.15 20.33
C GLY A 210 16.95 -0.41 21.82
N ARG A 211 16.01 -1.15 22.42
CA ARG A 211 15.94 -1.27 23.90
C ARG A 211 17.23 -1.80 24.57
N TYR A 212 17.96 -2.63 23.85
CA TYR A 212 19.15 -3.32 24.35
C TYR A 212 20.44 -2.92 23.62
N GLY A 213 20.40 -1.85 22.85
CA GLY A 213 21.52 -1.40 22.02
C GLY A 213 21.75 0.11 22.10
N LEU A 214 22.35 0.65 21.04
CA LEU A 214 22.62 2.08 20.91
C LEU A 214 21.32 2.90 20.88
N PRO A 215 21.35 4.16 21.34
CA PRO A 215 20.21 5.05 21.21
C PRO A 215 19.98 5.44 19.75
N LEU A 216 18.71 5.60 19.36
CA LEU A 216 18.35 6.08 18.05
C LEU A 216 18.72 7.57 17.88
N ARG A 217 19.19 7.93 16.71
CA ARG A 217 19.42 9.33 16.36
C ARG A 217 18.09 10.08 16.32
N GLU A 218 17.94 11.10 17.18
CA GLU A 218 16.74 11.92 17.31
C GLU A 218 15.46 11.06 17.48
N ASP A 219 15.54 9.98 18.23
CA ASP A 219 14.49 8.99 18.44
C ASP A 219 13.84 8.45 17.16
N SER A 220 14.55 8.54 16.04
CA SER A 220 14.05 8.17 14.73
C SER A 220 14.81 6.99 14.11
N VAL A 221 14.12 5.86 13.97
CA VAL A 221 14.64 4.70 13.24
C VAL A 221 15.04 5.08 11.80
N VAL A 222 14.19 5.82 11.11
CA VAL A 222 14.44 6.21 9.69
C VAL A 222 15.68 7.07 9.58
N ARG A 223 15.88 8.06 10.46
CA ARG A 223 17.08 8.91 10.47
C ARG A 223 18.33 8.13 10.82
N THR A 224 18.24 7.23 11.78
CA THR A 224 19.35 6.34 12.17
C THR A 224 19.76 5.45 11.00
N VAL A 225 18.82 4.69 10.43
CA VAL A 225 19.08 3.72 9.37
C VAL A 225 19.48 4.37 8.04
N ALA A 226 19.10 5.64 7.80
CA ALA A 226 19.50 6.38 6.61
C ALA A 226 21.03 6.49 6.44
N ASP A 227 21.79 6.45 7.52
CA ASP A 227 23.25 6.49 7.49
C ASP A 227 23.90 5.14 7.11
N TYR A 228 23.12 4.04 7.05
CA TYR A 228 23.60 2.68 6.80
C TYR A 228 23.35 2.23 5.35
N LYS A 229 24.29 1.44 4.80
CA LYS A 229 24.11 0.80 3.49
C LYS A 229 23.05 -0.29 3.54
N PHE A 230 23.09 -1.13 4.59
CA PHE A 230 22.21 -2.27 4.78
C PHE A 230 21.50 -2.21 6.13
N TYR A 231 20.33 -2.80 6.19
CA TYR A 231 19.53 -2.90 7.40
C TYR A 231 19.01 -4.34 7.56
N LEU A 232 19.18 -4.94 8.74
CA LEU A 232 18.62 -6.26 9.06
C LEU A 232 17.12 -6.10 9.31
N ALA A 233 16.33 -6.32 8.27
CA ALA A 233 14.87 -6.33 8.34
C ALA A 233 14.39 -7.74 8.72
N PHE A 234 14.75 -8.16 9.94
CA PHE A 234 14.49 -9.50 10.46
C PHE A 234 13.19 -9.52 11.23
N GLU A 235 12.21 -10.27 10.75
CA GLU A 235 10.94 -10.46 11.43
C GLU A 235 11.09 -11.31 12.69
N ASN A 236 10.16 -11.16 13.63
CA ASN A 236 10.17 -11.94 14.87
C ASN A 236 9.68 -13.39 14.66
N SER A 237 9.07 -13.66 13.51
CA SER A 237 8.58 -14.97 13.10
C SER A 237 8.48 -15.06 11.57
N GLN A 238 8.42 -16.27 11.04
CA GLN A 238 8.45 -16.55 9.60
C GLN A 238 7.09 -17.07 9.15
N HIS A 239 6.15 -16.15 8.86
CA HIS A 239 4.83 -16.47 8.35
C HIS A 239 4.59 -15.82 7.00
N LYS A 240 3.74 -16.43 6.19
CA LYS A 240 3.27 -15.91 4.91
C LYS A 240 2.79 -14.47 5.06
N ASP A 241 3.22 -13.60 4.17
CA ASP A 241 2.85 -12.18 4.09
C ASP A 241 3.22 -11.32 5.32
N TYR A 242 3.87 -11.89 6.35
CA TYR A 242 4.29 -11.15 7.53
C TYR A 242 5.54 -10.33 7.25
N ILE A 243 5.33 -9.20 6.59
CA ILE A 243 6.36 -8.25 6.15
C ILE A 243 6.04 -6.89 6.75
N THR A 244 6.72 -6.56 7.87
CA THR A 244 6.30 -5.48 8.76
C THR A 244 7.01 -4.14 8.49
N GLU A 245 6.89 -3.20 9.43
CA GLU A 245 7.59 -1.90 9.40
C GLU A 245 9.10 -2.03 9.22
N LYS A 246 9.68 -3.20 9.52
CA LYS A 246 11.12 -3.45 9.38
C LYS A 246 11.56 -3.33 7.93
N LEU A 247 10.77 -3.89 7.00
CA LEU A 247 11.01 -3.66 5.57
C LEU A 247 10.59 -2.25 5.15
N TRP A 248 9.34 -1.91 5.38
CA TRP A 248 8.70 -0.77 4.72
C TRP A 248 9.21 0.58 5.23
N ARG A 249 9.17 0.80 6.54
CA ARG A 249 9.60 2.04 7.18
C ARG A 249 11.11 2.03 7.44
N ASN A 250 11.60 0.97 8.09
CA ASN A 250 12.97 0.99 8.61
C ASN A 250 14.02 0.86 7.50
N ALA A 251 13.76 0.05 6.46
CA ALA A 251 14.69 -0.13 5.34
C ALA A 251 14.35 0.74 4.12
N LEU A 252 13.18 0.52 3.50
CA LEU A 252 12.87 1.13 2.19
C LEU A 252 12.69 2.64 2.27
N LEU A 253 11.97 3.14 3.29
CA LEU A 253 11.79 4.58 3.49
C LEU A 253 13.12 5.25 3.87
N ALA A 254 13.94 4.63 4.73
CA ALA A 254 15.28 5.10 5.09
C ALA A 254 16.31 4.98 3.95
N SER A 255 15.93 4.35 2.82
CA SER A 255 16.83 4.12 1.69
C SER A 255 18.07 3.28 2.06
N ALA A 256 17.94 2.31 2.93
CA ALA A 256 18.91 1.24 3.14
C ALA A 256 18.47 -0.01 2.36
N VAL A 257 19.43 -0.83 1.92
CA VAL A 257 19.11 -2.13 1.31
C VAL A 257 18.68 -3.10 2.42
N PRO A 258 17.45 -3.62 2.38
CA PRO A 258 17.01 -4.60 3.37
C PRO A 258 17.71 -5.93 3.19
N VAL A 259 18.25 -6.46 4.27
CA VAL A 259 18.62 -7.86 4.42
C VAL A 259 17.50 -8.50 5.21
N VAL A 260 16.72 -9.39 4.57
CA VAL A 260 15.48 -9.90 5.14
C VAL A 260 15.63 -11.32 5.67
N LEU A 261 14.98 -11.56 6.81
CA LEU A 261 14.68 -12.86 7.38
C LEU A 261 13.22 -12.79 7.84
N GLY A 262 12.37 -13.62 7.24
CA GLY A 262 10.92 -13.60 7.43
C GLY A 262 10.28 -14.68 6.56
N PRO A 263 9.18 -14.40 5.83
CA PRO A 263 8.63 -15.32 4.85
C PRO A 263 9.64 -15.63 3.73
N SER A 264 9.30 -16.60 2.88
CA SER A 264 10.18 -17.03 1.79
C SER A 264 10.51 -15.89 0.81
N ARG A 265 11.64 -16.01 0.10
CA ARG A 265 12.02 -15.05 -0.96
C ARG A 265 10.90 -14.83 -1.97
N ALA A 266 10.25 -15.89 -2.44
CA ALA A 266 9.13 -15.81 -3.38
C ALA A 266 7.94 -15.01 -2.81
N ASN A 267 7.72 -15.07 -1.51
CA ASN A 267 6.70 -14.27 -0.85
C ASN A 267 7.06 -12.77 -0.85
N TYR A 268 8.30 -12.39 -0.55
CA TYR A 268 8.74 -10.99 -0.67
C TYR A 268 8.60 -10.45 -2.10
N GLU A 269 8.88 -11.28 -3.11
CA GLU A 269 8.81 -10.88 -4.54
C GLU A 269 7.39 -10.58 -5.01
N ARG A 270 6.36 -11.00 -4.28
CA ARG A 270 4.97 -10.59 -4.53
C ARG A 270 4.73 -9.11 -4.21
N PHE A 271 5.51 -8.52 -3.31
CA PHE A 271 5.31 -7.17 -2.78
C PHE A 271 6.35 -6.16 -3.27
N ILE A 272 7.58 -6.60 -3.50
CA ILE A 272 8.71 -5.75 -3.89
C ILE A 272 9.55 -6.42 -4.98
N PRO A 273 10.22 -5.63 -5.85
CA PRO A 273 11.07 -6.19 -6.90
C PRO A 273 12.19 -7.09 -6.37
N ALA A 274 12.44 -8.21 -7.03
CA ALA A 274 13.43 -9.22 -6.66
C ALA A 274 14.85 -8.65 -6.40
N ASN A 275 15.19 -7.56 -7.06
CA ASN A 275 16.49 -6.90 -6.96
C ASN A 275 16.50 -5.69 -6.02
N SER A 276 15.50 -5.57 -5.12
CA SER A 276 15.39 -4.48 -4.13
C SER A 276 15.79 -4.89 -2.71
N PHE A 277 16.06 -6.16 -2.47
CA PHE A 277 16.39 -6.73 -1.17
C PHE A 277 17.38 -7.90 -1.29
N ILE A 278 17.93 -8.33 -0.16
CA ILE A 278 18.81 -9.48 -0.02
C ILE A 278 18.12 -10.45 0.95
N HIS A 279 17.83 -11.67 0.52
CA HIS A 279 17.27 -12.69 1.41
C HIS A 279 18.38 -13.51 2.04
N VAL A 280 18.27 -13.85 3.33
CA VAL A 280 19.31 -14.63 4.02
C VAL A 280 19.50 -16.01 3.40
N ASP A 281 18.43 -16.63 2.92
CA ASP A 281 18.44 -17.97 2.31
C ASP A 281 19.07 -18.02 0.90
N ASP A 282 19.40 -16.86 0.31
CA ASP A 282 20.19 -16.82 -0.93
C ASP A 282 21.64 -17.29 -0.69
N PHE A 283 22.03 -17.43 0.58
CA PHE A 283 23.39 -17.75 0.99
C PHE A 283 23.43 -19.03 1.81
N SER A 284 24.32 -19.94 1.45
CA SER A 284 24.49 -21.20 2.17
C SER A 284 25.09 -21.04 3.59
N SER A 285 25.44 -19.80 3.99
CA SER A 285 25.90 -19.51 5.36
C SER A 285 25.94 -18.00 5.64
N PRO A 286 25.85 -17.58 6.92
CA PRO A 286 26.05 -16.18 7.33
C PRO A 286 27.41 -15.61 6.91
N ARG A 287 28.47 -16.44 6.85
CA ARG A 287 29.79 -16.05 6.32
C ARG A 287 29.75 -15.60 4.88
N LYS A 288 28.98 -16.30 4.02
CA LYS A 288 28.84 -15.94 2.61
C LYS A 288 28.01 -14.67 2.44
N LEU A 289 26.96 -14.50 3.21
CA LEU A 289 26.21 -13.24 3.28
C LEU A 289 27.12 -12.08 3.67
N ALA A 290 27.91 -12.21 4.77
CA ALA A 290 28.84 -11.18 5.21
C ALA A 290 29.87 -10.82 4.13
N ALA A 291 30.40 -11.81 3.41
CA ALA A 291 31.30 -11.57 2.28
C ALA A 291 30.63 -10.78 1.15
N TYR A 292 29.37 -11.10 0.84
CA TYR A 292 28.58 -10.42 -0.18
C TYR A 292 28.27 -8.96 0.19
N LEU A 293 27.91 -8.69 1.45
CA LEU A 293 27.69 -7.33 1.93
C LEU A 293 28.95 -6.46 1.79
N ARG A 294 30.13 -7.00 2.15
CA ARG A 294 31.41 -6.32 1.96
C ARG A 294 31.81 -6.15 0.49
N PHE A 295 31.45 -7.11 -0.36
CA PHE A 295 31.64 -6.99 -1.80
C PHE A 295 30.81 -5.83 -2.35
N LEU A 296 29.53 -5.71 -2.00
CA LEU A 296 28.67 -4.60 -2.39
C LEU A 296 29.13 -3.25 -1.80
N ASP A 297 29.67 -3.28 -0.58
CA ASP A 297 30.22 -2.08 0.06
C ASP A 297 31.32 -1.42 -0.79
N ARG A 298 32.17 -2.23 -1.41
CA ARG A 298 33.27 -1.82 -2.29
C ARG A 298 32.84 -1.60 -3.74
N ASN A 299 31.66 -2.04 -4.13
CA ASN A 299 31.12 -1.96 -5.49
C ASN A 299 29.91 -1.07 -5.59
N GLY A 300 30.13 0.25 -5.50
CA GLY A 300 29.04 1.25 -5.51
C GLY A 300 28.05 1.13 -6.69
N PRO A 301 28.46 0.84 -7.94
CA PRO A 301 27.54 0.62 -9.04
C PRO A 301 26.59 -0.57 -8.80
N LEU A 302 27.07 -1.70 -8.28
CA LEU A 302 26.24 -2.85 -7.97
C LEU A 302 25.31 -2.58 -6.77
N TYR A 303 25.82 -1.94 -5.72
CA TYR A 303 25.03 -1.51 -4.59
C TYR A 303 23.85 -0.62 -5.03
N ARG A 304 24.10 0.35 -5.93
CA ARG A 304 23.04 1.24 -6.43
C ARG A 304 21.95 0.54 -7.22
N LYS A 305 22.18 -0.64 -7.79
CA LYS A 305 21.15 -1.42 -8.49
C LYS A 305 19.98 -1.81 -7.59
N TYR A 306 20.22 -2.00 -6.29
CA TYR A 306 19.16 -2.28 -5.31
C TYR A 306 18.13 -1.17 -5.15
N PHE A 307 18.41 0.02 -5.67
CA PHE A 307 17.49 1.15 -5.63
C PHE A 307 16.86 1.48 -6.99
N ALA A 308 17.04 0.62 -8.00
CA ALA A 308 16.48 0.85 -9.33
C ALA A 308 14.95 1.00 -9.32
N TRP A 309 14.27 0.30 -8.40
CA TRP A 309 12.83 0.39 -8.20
C TRP A 309 12.35 1.81 -7.86
N LYS A 310 13.15 2.62 -7.17
CA LYS A 310 12.81 4.01 -6.80
C LYS A 310 12.61 4.94 -8.00
N LYS A 311 13.06 4.54 -9.20
CA LYS A 311 12.75 5.29 -10.42
C LYS A 311 11.27 5.26 -10.77
N ARG A 312 10.58 4.16 -10.46
CA ARG A 312 9.18 3.88 -10.84
C ARG A 312 8.22 3.91 -9.66
N TYR A 313 8.70 3.70 -8.44
CA TYR A 313 7.88 3.54 -7.25
C TYR A 313 8.35 4.41 -6.10
N THR A 314 7.43 4.70 -5.18
CA THR A 314 7.70 5.21 -3.83
C THR A 314 7.21 4.19 -2.81
N SER A 315 7.90 4.07 -1.68
CA SER A 315 7.41 3.28 -0.56
C SER A 315 6.35 4.08 0.19
N HIS A 316 5.16 3.52 0.32
CA HIS A 316 4.13 3.95 1.25
C HIS A 316 4.23 3.10 2.52
N VAL A 317 4.22 3.73 3.66
CA VAL A 317 4.14 3.07 4.97
C VAL A 317 2.73 3.30 5.49
N THR A 318 2.03 2.22 5.81
CA THR A 318 0.65 2.27 6.29
C THR A 318 0.56 3.08 7.59
N ARG A 319 -0.41 3.97 7.66
CA ARG A 319 -0.67 4.81 8.82
C ARG A 319 -1.47 4.03 9.86
N PHE A 320 -0.79 3.47 10.84
CA PHE A 320 -1.42 2.83 11.98
C PHE A 320 -2.04 3.89 12.91
N TRP A 321 -3.31 3.93 13.16
CA TRP A 321 -4.38 2.99 12.76
C TRP A 321 -5.37 3.61 11.77
N ASP A 322 -5.21 4.88 11.44
CA ASP A 322 -6.16 5.65 10.63
C ASP A 322 -6.48 4.97 9.30
N GLU A 323 -5.43 4.49 8.59
CA GLU A 323 -5.62 3.84 7.29
C GLU A 323 -6.43 2.55 7.42
N HIS A 324 -6.24 1.81 8.52
CA HIS A 324 -6.98 0.59 8.80
C HIS A 324 -8.48 0.89 8.95
N TYR A 325 -8.83 1.83 9.82
CA TYR A 325 -10.22 2.14 10.10
C TYR A 325 -10.95 2.71 8.89
N CYS A 326 -10.29 3.62 8.16
CA CYS A 326 -10.89 4.23 6.99
C CYS A 326 -11.09 3.23 5.84
N THR A 327 -10.22 2.22 5.70
CA THR A 327 -10.35 1.16 4.68
C THR A 327 -11.62 0.31 4.91
N VAL A 328 -12.12 0.19 6.14
CA VAL A 328 -13.39 -0.50 6.42
C VAL A 328 -14.55 0.14 5.66
N CYS A 329 -14.63 1.47 5.63
CA CYS A 329 -15.68 2.16 4.89
C CYS A 329 -15.59 1.89 3.38
N GLN A 330 -14.39 1.73 2.83
CA GLN A 330 -14.23 1.32 1.42
C GLN A 330 -14.73 -0.11 1.20
N ALA A 331 -14.38 -1.02 2.13
CA ALA A 331 -14.83 -2.41 2.08
C ALA A 331 -16.34 -2.52 2.20
N LEU A 332 -16.98 -1.77 3.12
CA LEU A 332 -18.44 -1.73 3.28
C LEU A 332 -19.15 -1.27 2.00
N ARG A 333 -18.61 -0.26 1.31
CA ARG A 333 -19.18 0.23 0.04
C ARG A 333 -19.00 -0.72 -1.13
N ALA A 334 -17.91 -1.49 -1.12
CA ALA A 334 -17.63 -2.49 -2.13
C ALA A 334 -18.38 -3.80 -1.89
N ALA A 335 -18.84 -4.03 -0.66
CA ALA A 335 -19.53 -5.25 -0.28
C ALA A 335 -20.96 -5.26 -0.84
N GLY A 336 -21.36 -6.42 -1.36
CA GLY A 336 -22.78 -6.71 -1.59
C GLY A 336 -23.50 -7.10 -0.29
N ASP A 337 -24.81 -7.31 -0.40
CA ASP A 337 -25.67 -7.68 0.73
C ASP A 337 -25.48 -9.12 1.22
N GLN A 338 -24.59 -9.88 0.59
CA GLN A 338 -24.37 -11.29 0.91
C GLN A 338 -23.81 -11.45 2.34
N PRO A 339 -24.50 -12.22 3.20
CA PRO A 339 -23.97 -12.55 4.51
C PRO A 339 -22.69 -13.38 4.35
N ARG A 340 -21.66 -13.03 5.09
CA ARG A 340 -20.42 -13.80 5.18
C ARG A 340 -20.11 -14.08 6.63
N ILE A 341 -19.58 -15.27 6.90
CA ILE A 341 -19.11 -15.69 8.23
C ILE A 341 -17.74 -16.34 8.03
N VAL A 342 -16.80 -15.98 8.87
CA VAL A 342 -15.49 -16.62 8.95
C VAL A 342 -15.63 -17.85 9.82
N ALA A 343 -15.72 -19.03 9.20
CA ALA A 343 -15.94 -20.29 9.91
C ALA A 343 -14.69 -20.74 10.69
N ASP A 344 -13.54 -20.71 10.03
CA ASP A 344 -12.29 -21.32 10.52
C ASP A 344 -11.19 -20.25 10.70
N LEU A 345 -11.43 -19.29 11.61
CA LEU A 345 -10.51 -18.14 11.80
C LEU A 345 -9.09 -18.57 12.19
N GLY A 346 -8.94 -19.50 13.11
CA GLY A 346 -7.64 -20.00 13.57
C GLY A 346 -6.86 -20.68 12.46
N PRO A 347 -7.35 -21.78 11.87
CA PRO A 347 -6.70 -22.46 10.76
C PRO A 347 -6.38 -21.54 9.56
N TRP A 348 -7.29 -20.60 9.24
CA TRP A 348 -7.05 -19.63 8.18
C TRP A 348 -5.87 -18.71 8.51
N TYR A 349 -5.77 -18.23 9.76
CA TYR A 349 -4.71 -17.29 10.14
C TYR A 349 -3.34 -17.96 10.24
N ASP A 350 -3.29 -19.23 10.60
CA ASP A 350 -2.07 -20.03 10.72
C ASP A 350 -1.54 -20.56 9.37
N SER A 351 -2.32 -20.46 8.27
CA SER A 351 -2.01 -21.01 6.94
C SER A 351 -0.93 -20.19 6.12
#